data_9750efca0ddb84c2ace1564fa56b1d46
#
_entry.id   9750efca0ddb84c2ace1564fa56b1d46
#
_cell.length_a   1.000
_cell.length_b   1.000
_cell.length_c   1.000
_cell.angle_alpha   90.00
_cell.angle_beta   90.00
_cell.angle_gamma   90.00
#
_symmetry.space_group_name_H-M   'P 1'
#
loop_
_entity.id
_entity.type
_entity.pdbx_description
1 polymer ?
#
loop_
_entity_poly.entity_id
_entity_poly.type
_entity_poly.pdbx_seq_one_letter_code
_entity_poly.pdbx_strand_id
1 'polypeptide(L)'
;MNRVYCCFPGGKHKALTMSYDDGRLEDRRLIEIFNRNGIRGTFHLNSGLWEGDARRIQPEEIAELYSGHEVACHTATHPTIARCPISEVADEIFRDRAALEARTGYPVRGLSYPNGSVTEEIERLLPMLGIRYSRVVGSSDGFALPENPYRWMAPCHHNHRLLELGEQFRGLFKKQYLYLMYVWGHSYEFGEQGNWALMEEFCARMGGRDDIWYCTNIELMDCMDDFRRLQFAADNRFVYNPNARACWLRVNDGEPVCVAAGETKRL
;
A
#
# COMPACT_ATOMS: atom_id res chain seq x y z
N MET A 1 24.62 10.33 -23.34
CA MET A 1 23.91 10.46 -22.04
C MET A 1 23.19 9.14 -21.80
N ASN A 2 23.36 8.53 -20.63
CA ASN A 2 22.64 7.31 -20.28
C ASN A 2 21.14 7.61 -20.08
N ARG A 3 20.28 6.69 -20.54
CA ARG A 3 18.86 6.67 -20.19
C ARG A 3 18.70 5.82 -18.92
N VAL A 4 18.10 6.38 -17.90
CA VAL A 4 17.98 5.72 -16.60
C VAL A 4 16.51 5.67 -16.18
N TYR A 5 16.05 4.50 -15.74
CA TYR A 5 14.73 4.28 -15.19
C TYR A 5 14.86 3.74 -13.76
N CYS A 6 14.07 4.27 -12.82
CA CYS A 6 13.93 3.67 -11.50
C CYS A 6 13.21 2.33 -11.61
N CYS A 7 13.59 1.37 -10.76
CA CYS A 7 12.96 0.06 -10.67
C CYS A 7 12.57 -0.22 -9.22
N PHE A 8 11.51 -0.98 -9.00
CA PHE A 8 11.20 -1.53 -7.70
C PHE A 8 12.32 -2.45 -7.20
N PRO A 9 12.34 -2.79 -5.89
CA PRO A 9 13.32 -3.70 -5.31
C PRO A 9 13.53 -4.97 -6.14
N GLY A 10 14.79 -5.37 -6.32
CA GLY A 10 15.18 -6.48 -7.18
C GLY A 10 15.16 -6.15 -8.68
N GLY A 11 15.06 -4.87 -9.07
CA GLY A 11 15.04 -4.44 -10.48
C GLY A 11 13.70 -4.68 -11.18
N LYS A 12 12.64 -4.89 -10.41
CA LYS A 12 11.29 -5.19 -10.90
C LYS A 12 10.61 -3.93 -11.43
N HIS A 13 9.63 -4.10 -12.32
CA HIS A 13 8.84 -2.99 -12.86
C HIS A 13 7.33 -3.13 -12.58
N LYS A 14 6.96 -4.19 -11.85
CA LYS A 14 5.59 -4.46 -11.37
C LYS A 14 5.60 -4.54 -9.86
N ALA A 15 4.59 -3.94 -9.21
CA ALA A 15 4.32 -4.09 -7.78
C ALA A 15 2.86 -4.52 -7.57
N LEU A 16 2.63 -5.34 -6.55
CA LEU A 16 1.31 -5.73 -6.09
C LEU A 16 1.17 -5.40 -4.62
N THR A 17 0.11 -4.68 -4.26
CA THR A 17 -0.29 -4.39 -2.89
C THR A 17 -1.78 -4.66 -2.69
N MET A 18 -2.15 -5.05 -1.47
CA MET A 18 -3.52 -5.34 -1.06
C MET A 18 -3.90 -4.40 0.09
N SER A 19 -5.15 -3.96 0.16
CA SER A 19 -5.61 -3.00 1.18
C SER A 19 -7.01 -3.38 1.66
N TYR A 20 -7.14 -3.67 2.95
CA TYR A 20 -8.40 -4.11 3.53
C TYR A 20 -8.77 -3.28 4.76
N ASP A 21 -10.05 -2.93 4.87
CA ASP A 21 -10.54 -2.01 5.90
C ASP A 21 -11.29 -2.74 7.00
N ASP A 22 -11.49 -2.04 8.13
CA ASP A 22 -12.36 -2.36 9.26
C ASP A 22 -11.83 -3.36 10.30
N GLY A 23 -10.77 -4.12 10.04
CA GLY A 23 -10.21 -5.05 11.03
C GLY A 23 -11.21 -6.13 11.50
N ARG A 24 -11.88 -6.80 10.57
CA ARG A 24 -12.89 -7.82 10.86
C ARG A 24 -12.27 -9.19 11.07
N LEU A 25 -12.99 -10.11 11.71
CA LEU A 25 -12.50 -11.47 11.99
C LEU A 25 -12.08 -12.23 10.74
N GLU A 26 -12.69 -11.91 9.60
CA GLU A 26 -12.39 -12.48 8.29
C GLU A 26 -10.98 -12.13 7.80
N ASP A 27 -10.32 -11.13 8.37
CA ASP A 27 -8.91 -10.82 8.11
C ASP A 27 -8.00 -12.02 8.39
N ARG A 28 -8.32 -12.86 9.38
CA ARG A 28 -7.55 -14.08 9.69
C ARG A 28 -7.43 -14.98 8.48
N ARG A 29 -8.56 -15.31 7.82
CA ARG A 29 -8.56 -16.14 6.62
C ARG A 29 -7.88 -15.43 5.44
N LEU A 30 -8.10 -14.14 5.30
CA LEU A 30 -7.49 -13.36 4.23
C LEU A 30 -5.97 -13.34 4.35
N ILE A 31 -5.44 -13.14 5.56
CA ILE A 31 -4.00 -13.19 5.86
C ILE A 31 -3.42 -14.57 5.57
N GLU A 32 -4.12 -15.65 5.93
CA GLU A 32 -3.69 -17.00 5.59
C GLU A 32 -3.56 -17.19 4.08
N ILE A 33 -4.52 -16.68 3.30
CA ILE A 33 -4.47 -16.73 1.83
C ILE A 33 -3.28 -15.94 1.31
N PHE A 34 -3.04 -14.72 1.82
CA PHE A 34 -1.90 -13.89 1.41
C PHE A 34 -0.57 -14.58 1.74
N ASN A 35 -0.40 -15.06 2.96
CA ASN A 35 0.84 -15.70 3.43
C ASN A 35 1.20 -16.93 2.61
N ARG A 36 0.22 -17.81 2.29
CA ARG A 36 0.44 -18.98 1.44
C ARG A 36 0.95 -18.66 0.05
N ASN A 37 0.62 -17.46 -0.46
CA ASN A 37 0.96 -17.01 -1.80
C ASN A 37 2.12 -15.97 -1.82
N GLY A 38 2.73 -15.67 -0.66
CA GLY A 38 3.80 -14.70 -0.54
C GLY A 38 3.36 -13.27 -0.87
N ILE A 39 2.06 -12.97 -0.72
CA ILE A 39 1.47 -11.65 -0.95
C ILE A 39 1.44 -10.87 0.36
N ARG A 40 1.72 -9.57 0.28
CA ARG A 40 1.66 -8.66 1.42
C ARG A 40 0.48 -7.71 1.30
N GLY A 41 -0.11 -7.34 2.42
CA GLY A 41 -1.25 -6.45 2.48
C GLY A 41 -1.10 -5.35 3.52
N THR A 42 -1.97 -4.37 3.43
CA THR A 42 -2.18 -3.30 4.40
C THR A 42 -3.58 -3.42 4.97
N PHE A 43 -3.71 -3.38 6.28
CA PHE A 43 -4.98 -3.49 6.98
C PHE A 43 -5.24 -2.19 7.74
N HIS A 44 -6.34 -1.53 7.39
CA HIS A 44 -6.73 -0.25 7.96
C HIS A 44 -7.76 -0.50 9.07
N LEU A 45 -7.39 -0.22 10.31
CA LEU A 45 -8.15 -0.58 11.49
C LEU A 45 -8.79 0.65 12.15
N ASN A 46 -9.89 0.42 12.89
CA ASN A 46 -10.60 1.44 13.67
C ASN A 46 -10.41 1.15 15.15
N SER A 47 -9.50 1.83 15.80
CA SER A 47 -9.14 1.52 17.20
C SER A 47 -10.23 1.84 18.23
N GLY A 48 -11.10 2.78 17.96
CA GLY A 48 -12.22 3.13 18.85
C GLY A 48 -13.43 2.19 18.76
N LEU A 49 -13.37 1.19 17.86
CA LEU A 49 -14.49 0.25 17.66
C LEU A 49 -14.19 -1.18 18.17
N TRP A 50 -13.08 -1.38 18.87
CA TRP A 50 -12.73 -2.70 19.42
C TRP A 50 -13.66 -3.13 20.55
N GLU A 51 -13.93 -2.20 21.47
CA GLU A 51 -14.81 -2.48 22.60
C GLU A 51 -16.26 -2.69 22.14
N GLY A 52 -16.85 -3.82 22.56
CA GLY A 52 -18.26 -4.13 22.31
C GLY A 52 -18.58 -4.71 20.94
N ASP A 53 -17.63 -4.87 20.01
CA ASP A 53 -17.83 -5.57 18.73
C ASP A 53 -16.93 -6.82 18.62
N ALA A 54 -17.47 -7.96 19.04
CA ALA A 54 -16.79 -9.25 18.97
C ALA A 54 -16.50 -9.74 17.51
N ARG A 55 -16.99 -9.03 16.49
CA ARG A 55 -16.72 -9.34 15.08
C ARG A 55 -15.45 -8.67 14.58
N ARG A 56 -14.73 -7.94 15.44
CA ARG A 56 -13.46 -7.27 15.11
C ARG A 56 -12.27 -8.00 15.72
N ILE A 57 -11.14 -7.89 15.08
CA ILE A 57 -9.85 -8.33 15.64
C ILE A 57 -9.59 -7.52 16.92
N GLN A 58 -9.28 -8.21 18.00
CA GLN A 58 -9.06 -7.56 19.29
C GLN A 58 -7.63 -7.01 19.39
N PRO A 59 -7.41 -5.94 20.20
CA PRO A 59 -6.12 -5.25 20.27
C PRO A 59 -4.93 -6.14 20.62
N GLU A 60 -5.14 -7.19 21.39
CA GLU A 60 -4.09 -8.12 21.84
C GLU A 60 -3.55 -8.99 20.70
N GLU A 61 -4.35 -9.20 19.66
CA GLU A 61 -4.01 -10.05 18.51
C GLU A 61 -3.26 -9.30 17.41
N ILE A 62 -3.32 -7.95 17.38
CA ILE A 62 -2.88 -7.12 16.25
C ILE A 62 -1.42 -7.39 15.89
N ALA A 63 -0.53 -7.38 16.87
CA ALA A 63 0.90 -7.51 16.62
C ALA A 63 1.28 -8.86 15.99
N GLU A 64 0.62 -9.94 16.42
CA GLU A 64 0.89 -11.29 15.93
C GLU A 64 0.17 -11.54 14.59
N LEU A 65 -1.12 -11.26 14.52
CA LEU A 65 -1.95 -11.55 13.35
C LEU A 65 -1.45 -10.83 12.08
N TYR A 66 -1.16 -9.53 12.21
CA TYR A 66 -0.73 -8.72 11.06
C TYR A 66 0.81 -8.73 10.85
N SER A 67 1.53 -9.62 11.52
CA SER A 67 2.98 -9.75 11.33
C SER A 67 3.32 -10.02 9.86
N GLY A 68 4.26 -9.24 9.30
CA GLY A 68 4.60 -9.31 7.87
C GLY A 68 3.71 -8.46 6.95
N HIS A 69 2.62 -7.89 7.47
CA HIS A 69 1.74 -6.96 6.80
C HIS A 69 1.84 -5.57 7.43
N GLU A 70 1.19 -4.58 6.83
CA GLU A 70 1.08 -3.23 7.39
C GLU A 70 -0.25 -3.08 8.14
N VAL A 71 -0.19 -2.48 9.32
CA VAL A 71 -1.36 -1.91 10.01
C VAL A 71 -1.38 -0.41 9.74
N ALA A 72 -2.52 0.11 9.33
CA ALA A 72 -2.75 1.51 8.99
C ALA A 72 -4.05 2.02 9.62
N CYS A 73 -4.25 3.35 9.62
CA CYS A 73 -5.42 4.00 10.19
C CYS A 73 -6.66 3.86 9.30
N HIS A 74 -7.83 3.82 9.95
CA HIS A 74 -9.13 4.02 9.31
C HIS A 74 -10.01 4.96 10.12
N THR A 75 -9.40 5.90 10.86
CA THR A 75 -9.97 6.73 11.93
C THR A 75 -10.46 5.92 13.12
N ALA A 76 -10.51 6.52 14.30
CA ALA A 76 -10.86 5.77 15.52
C ALA A 76 -12.28 5.20 15.48
N THR A 77 -13.27 6.00 15.05
CA THR A 77 -14.70 5.63 15.11
C THR A 77 -15.44 5.59 13.79
N HIS A 78 -14.70 5.70 12.67
CA HIS A 78 -15.24 5.59 11.31
C HIS A 78 -16.30 6.65 10.93
N PRO A 79 -16.16 7.94 11.27
CA PRO A 79 -17.12 8.97 10.85
C PRO A 79 -16.96 9.32 9.36
N THR A 80 -17.97 9.95 8.77
CA THR A 80 -17.86 10.59 7.45
C THR A 80 -17.10 11.91 7.60
N ILE A 81 -15.76 11.84 7.64
CA ILE A 81 -14.88 12.92 8.08
C ILE A 81 -14.99 14.23 7.29
N ALA A 82 -15.40 14.20 6.02
CA ALA A 82 -15.66 15.41 5.23
C ALA A 82 -16.83 16.26 5.76
N ARG A 83 -17.61 15.75 6.71
CA ARG A 83 -18.72 16.45 7.37
C ARG A 83 -18.43 16.82 8.81
N CYS A 84 -17.25 16.47 9.31
CA CYS A 84 -16.82 16.78 10.68
C CYS A 84 -15.99 18.07 10.71
N PRO A 85 -15.99 18.79 11.84
CA PRO A 85 -15.02 19.87 12.07
C PRO A 85 -13.58 19.34 11.93
N ILE A 86 -12.68 20.15 11.38
CA ILE A 86 -11.30 19.71 11.13
C ILE A 86 -10.55 19.30 12.39
N SER A 87 -10.88 19.89 13.55
CA SER A 87 -10.34 19.50 14.85
C SER A 87 -10.76 18.09 15.25
N GLU A 88 -12.00 17.69 14.94
CA GLU A 88 -12.50 16.33 15.19
C GLU A 88 -11.81 15.33 14.25
N VAL A 89 -11.62 15.70 12.98
CA VAL A 89 -10.87 14.88 12.02
C VAL A 89 -9.43 14.64 12.51
N ALA A 90 -8.77 15.69 13.02
CA ALA A 90 -7.43 15.57 13.57
C ALA A 90 -7.38 14.63 14.78
N ASP A 91 -8.37 14.74 15.70
CA ASP A 91 -8.49 13.90 16.89
C ASP A 91 -8.76 12.43 16.52
N GLU A 92 -9.69 12.17 15.58
CA GLU A 92 -10.00 10.85 15.06
C GLU A 92 -8.77 10.13 14.50
N ILE A 93 -7.96 10.84 13.69
CA ILE A 93 -6.73 10.26 13.10
C ILE A 93 -5.65 10.09 14.16
N PHE A 94 -5.45 11.09 15.03
CA PHE A 94 -4.39 11.05 16.04
C PHE A 94 -4.61 9.96 17.09
N ARG A 95 -5.83 9.81 17.59
CA ARG A 95 -6.19 8.75 18.55
C ARG A 95 -6.03 7.37 17.92
N ASP A 96 -6.48 7.21 16.69
CA ASP A 96 -6.35 5.95 15.96
C ASP A 96 -4.88 5.55 15.81
N ARG A 97 -4.04 6.47 15.32
CA ARG A 97 -2.60 6.27 15.22
C ARG A 97 -1.98 5.83 16.55
N ALA A 98 -2.20 6.61 17.61
CA ALA A 98 -1.60 6.35 18.92
C ALA A 98 -2.00 4.97 19.46
N ALA A 99 -3.25 4.57 19.31
CA ALA A 99 -3.74 3.27 19.73
C ALA A 99 -3.12 2.11 18.92
N LEU A 100 -3.03 2.27 17.60
CA LEU A 100 -2.42 1.27 16.71
C LEU A 100 -0.91 1.16 16.93
N GLU A 101 -0.20 2.28 17.07
CA GLU A 101 1.23 2.33 17.37
C GLU A 101 1.58 1.63 18.70
N ALA A 102 0.72 1.76 19.70
CA ALA A 102 0.86 1.05 20.98
C ALA A 102 0.77 -0.48 20.84
N ARG A 103 0.12 -0.99 19.80
CA ARG A 103 -0.03 -2.44 19.54
C ARG A 103 1.02 -2.97 18.56
N THR A 104 1.40 -2.16 17.57
CA THR A 104 2.33 -2.58 16.51
C THR A 104 3.80 -2.32 16.86
N GLY A 105 4.09 -1.36 17.72
CA GLY A 105 5.46 -0.98 18.10
C GLY A 105 6.22 -0.20 17.02
N TYR A 106 5.53 0.30 15.98
CA TYR A 106 6.13 1.13 14.93
C TYR A 106 5.22 2.31 14.55
N PRO A 107 5.77 3.39 13.94
CA PRO A 107 4.97 4.52 13.48
C PRO A 107 3.97 4.13 12.39
N VAL A 108 2.68 4.32 12.65
CA VAL A 108 1.60 4.10 11.68
C VAL A 108 1.48 5.34 10.79
N ARG A 109 1.66 5.16 9.46
CA ARG A 109 1.80 6.27 8.52
C ARG A 109 0.81 6.25 7.36
N GLY A 110 -0.09 5.28 7.33
CA GLY A 110 -1.10 5.11 6.29
C GLY A 110 -2.50 5.40 6.80
N LEU A 111 -3.40 5.78 5.88
CA LEU A 111 -4.83 5.97 6.13
C LEU A 111 -5.65 5.44 4.94
N SER A 112 -6.85 4.94 5.19
CA SER A 112 -7.93 4.88 4.21
C SER A 112 -9.08 5.76 4.72
N TYR A 113 -9.73 6.48 3.80
CA TYR A 113 -10.82 7.38 4.18
C TYR A 113 -12.11 6.61 4.46
N PRO A 114 -12.70 6.72 5.68
CA PRO A 114 -14.03 6.17 5.94
C PRO A 114 -15.04 6.68 4.90
N ASN A 115 -15.80 5.77 4.32
CA ASN A 115 -16.82 6.09 3.28
C ASN A 115 -16.24 6.83 2.04
N GLY A 116 -14.92 6.79 1.80
CA GLY A 116 -14.27 7.58 0.75
C GLY A 116 -14.33 9.10 0.95
N SER A 117 -14.65 9.54 2.16
CA SER A 117 -14.98 10.91 2.52
C SER A 117 -13.72 11.76 2.69
N VAL A 118 -13.48 12.70 1.78
CA VAL A 118 -12.28 13.56 1.78
C VAL A 118 -12.57 14.96 1.27
N THR A 119 -11.82 15.96 1.80
CA THR A 119 -11.76 17.35 1.31
C THR A 119 -10.31 17.75 1.10
N GLU A 120 -10.07 18.84 0.37
CA GLU A 120 -8.71 19.38 0.23
C GLU A 120 -8.09 19.82 1.57
N GLU A 121 -8.92 20.28 2.51
CA GLU A 121 -8.47 20.67 3.85
C GLU A 121 -7.95 19.46 4.61
N ILE A 122 -8.66 18.31 4.53
CA ILE A 122 -8.22 17.04 5.11
C ILE A 122 -6.90 16.58 4.48
N GLU A 123 -6.78 16.64 3.14
CA GLU A 123 -5.52 16.28 2.48
C GLU A 123 -4.33 17.10 2.97
N ARG A 124 -4.52 18.41 3.20
CA ARG A 124 -3.46 19.27 3.75
C ARG A 124 -3.12 18.97 5.21
N LEU A 125 -4.08 18.46 5.98
CA LEU A 125 -3.89 18.06 7.38
C LEU A 125 -3.05 16.79 7.51
N LEU A 126 -3.25 15.79 6.64
CA LEU A 126 -2.64 14.46 6.76
C LEU A 126 -1.11 14.47 6.95
N PRO A 127 -0.31 15.20 6.14
CA PRO A 127 1.14 15.24 6.35
C PRO A 127 1.55 15.87 7.68
N MET A 128 0.76 16.82 8.24
CA MET A 128 1.02 17.40 9.55
C MET A 128 0.77 16.40 10.68
N LEU A 129 -0.12 15.45 10.46
CA LEU A 129 -0.38 14.32 11.37
C LEU A 129 0.54 13.11 11.12
N GLY A 130 1.56 13.25 10.23
CA GLY A 130 2.52 12.19 9.92
C GLY A 130 1.97 11.07 9.02
N ILE A 131 0.81 11.26 8.42
CA ILE A 131 0.25 10.35 7.41
C ILE A 131 0.95 10.59 6.07
N ARG A 132 1.32 9.52 5.38
CA ARG A 132 2.08 9.56 4.11
C ARG A 132 1.22 9.26 2.88
N TYR A 133 0.12 8.57 3.06
CA TYR A 133 -0.83 8.26 2.00
C TYR A 133 -2.24 8.09 2.56
N SER A 134 -3.23 8.26 1.69
CA SER A 134 -4.60 7.87 2.01
C SER A 134 -5.35 7.37 0.77
N ARG A 135 -6.02 6.20 0.91
CA ARG A 135 -6.81 5.59 -0.16
C ARG A 135 -8.22 6.17 -0.17
N VAL A 136 -8.71 6.46 -1.38
CA VAL A 136 -10.11 6.78 -1.66
C VAL A 136 -10.88 5.54 -2.14
N VAL A 137 -12.21 5.60 -2.09
CA VAL A 137 -13.11 4.55 -2.62
C VAL A 137 -13.19 4.67 -4.14
N GLY A 138 -13.23 3.54 -4.84
CA GLY A 138 -13.42 3.46 -6.29
C GLY A 138 -12.48 2.47 -6.97
N SER A 139 -12.56 2.42 -8.29
CA SER A 139 -11.71 1.59 -9.15
C SER A 139 -11.29 2.38 -10.38
N SER A 140 -9.97 2.47 -10.63
CA SER A 140 -9.43 3.24 -11.75
C SER A 140 -9.27 2.41 -13.02
N ASP A 141 -9.28 1.09 -12.92
CA ASP A 141 -8.92 0.10 -13.96
C ASP A 141 -7.51 0.30 -14.55
N GLY A 142 -6.72 1.23 -14.01
CA GLY A 142 -5.39 1.58 -14.47
C GLY A 142 -4.30 1.11 -13.54
N PHE A 143 -3.09 0.90 -14.05
CA PHE A 143 -1.94 0.37 -13.30
C PHE A 143 -0.85 1.43 -13.05
N ALA A 144 -1.17 2.70 -13.16
CA ALA A 144 -0.24 3.79 -12.88
C ALA A 144 0.01 3.94 -11.37
N LEU A 145 1.20 4.44 -11.02
CA LEU A 145 1.48 4.88 -9.65
C LEU A 145 0.65 6.13 -9.31
N PRO A 146 0.33 6.37 -8.03
CA PRO A 146 -0.48 7.52 -7.64
C PRO A 146 0.27 8.84 -7.89
N GLU A 147 -0.39 9.80 -8.53
CA GLU A 147 0.11 11.17 -8.66
C GLU A 147 -0.05 11.93 -7.34
N ASN A 148 -1.22 11.77 -6.70
CA ASN A 148 -1.50 12.32 -5.36
C ASN A 148 -1.61 11.18 -4.34
N PRO A 149 -0.64 11.01 -3.43
CA PRO A 149 -0.67 9.95 -2.43
C PRO A 149 -1.84 10.09 -1.44
N TYR A 150 -2.42 11.29 -1.29
CA TYR A 150 -3.55 11.55 -0.40
C TYR A 150 -4.92 11.40 -1.09
N ARG A 151 -4.94 11.06 -2.39
CA ARG A 151 -6.11 10.63 -3.16
C ARG A 151 -5.81 9.38 -3.96
N TRP A 152 -5.22 8.40 -3.29
CA TRP A 152 -4.79 7.19 -3.96
C TRP A 152 -5.98 6.33 -4.37
N MET A 153 -6.28 6.31 -5.67
CA MET A 153 -7.30 5.46 -6.27
C MET A 153 -6.67 4.11 -6.65
N ALA A 154 -7.23 3.04 -6.10
CA ALA A 154 -6.80 1.68 -6.46
C ALA A 154 -7.26 1.28 -7.88
N PRO A 155 -6.55 0.40 -8.59
CA PRO A 155 -7.03 -0.24 -9.82
C PRO A 155 -8.39 -0.91 -9.65
N CYS A 156 -8.63 -1.68 -8.58
CA CYS A 156 -9.93 -2.32 -8.40
C CYS A 156 -10.29 -2.61 -6.93
N HIS A 157 -11.57 -2.54 -6.65
CA HIS A 157 -12.19 -3.26 -5.55
C HIS A 157 -12.18 -4.77 -5.85
N HIS A 158 -12.01 -5.64 -4.85
CA HIS A 158 -11.89 -7.09 -5.10
C HIS A 158 -13.12 -7.70 -5.81
N ASN A 159 -14.30 -7.06 -5.71
CA ASN A 159 -15.49 -7.46 -6.46
C ASN A 159 -15.61 -6.83 -7.86
N HIS A 160 -14.62 -6.01 -8.29
CA HIS A 160 -14.64 -5.35 -9.59
C HIS A 160 -13.58 -5.93 -10.53
N ARG A 161 -13.97 -6.77 -11.46
CA ARG A 161 -13.12 -7.33 -12.54
C ARG A 161 -11.75 -7.89 -12.08
N LEU A 162 -11.66 -8.39 -10.83
CA LEU A 162 -10.39 -8.72 -10.18
C LEU A 162 -9.51 -9.66 -11.02
N LEU A 163 -10.06 -10.78 -11.48
CA LEU A 163 -9.27 -11.77 -12.26
C LEU A 163 -8.89 -11.22 -13.63
N GLU A 164 -9.77 -10.46 -14.28
CA GLU A 164 -9.50 -9.85 -15.58
C GLU A 164 -8.38 -8.83 -15.48
N LEU A 165 -8.44 -7.91 -14.51
CA LEU A 165 -7.39 -6.91 -14.27
C LEU A 165 -6.09 -7.58 -13.84
N GLY A 166 -6.15 -8.66 -13.06
CA GLY A 166 -4.98 -9.46 -12.72
C GLY A 166 -4.28 -10.03 -13.97
N GLU A 167 -5.03 -10.59 -14.93
CA GLU A 167 -4.46 -11.10 -16.18
C GLU A 167 -3.90 -9.97 -17.05
N GLN A 168 -4.58 -8.83 -17.15
CA GLN A 168 -4.06 -7.66 -17.87
C GLN A 168 -2.73 -7.19 -17.25
N PHE A 169 -2.67 -7.08 -15.92
CA PHE A 169 -1.44 -6.69 -15.20
C PHE A 169 -0.30 -7.69 -15.43
N ARG A 170 -0.58 -8.98 -15.41
CA ARG A 170 0.43 -10.03 -15.71
C ARG A 170 1.02 -9.86 -17.10
N GLY A 171 0.20 -9.51 -18.09
CA GLY A 171 0.60 -9.31 -19.48
C GLY A 171 1.42 -8.05 -19.73
N LEU A 172 1.58 -7.13 -18.77
CA LEU A 172 2.39 -5.92 -18.93
C LEU A 172 3.88 -6.28 -18.96
N PHE A 173 4.60 -5.78 -19.98
CA PHE A 173 6.00 -6.17 -20.23
C PHE A 173 6.96 -4.99 -20.47
N LYS A 174 6.44 -3.77 -20.66
CA LYS A 174 7.27 -2.60 -20.99
C LYS A 174 8.03 -2.11 -19.76
N LYS A 175 9.33 -2.40 -19.71
CA LYS A 175 10.21 -2.13 -18.57
C LYS A 175 10.55 -0.65 -18.34
N GLN A 176 10.18 0.24 -19.24
CA GLN A 176 10.32 1.70 -19.07
C GLN A 176 9.21 2.31 -18.18
N TYR A 177 8.17 1.55 -17.86
CA TYR A 177 7.09 1.97 -16.95
C TYR A 177 7.15 1.17 -15.66
N LEU A 178 6.68 1.80 -14.60
CA LEU A 178 6.35 1.12 -13.34
C LEU A 178 4.84 0.89 -13.31
N TYR A 179 4.45 -0.33 -12.97
CA TYR A 179 3.05 -0.74 -12.90
C TYR A 179 2.68 -1.19 -11.49
N LEU A 180 1.49 -0.80 -11.08
CA LEU A 180 0.94 -1.14 -9.78
C LEU A 180 -0.38 -1.87 -9.93
N MET A 181 -0.47 -3.09 -9.42
CA MET A 181 -1.74 -3.74 -9.09
C MET A 181 -2.06 -3.47 -7.62
N TYR A 182 -3.12 -2.71 -7.38
CA TYR A 182 -3.59 -2.38 -6.04
C TYR A 182 -5.04 -2.84 -5.92
N VAL A 183 -5.30 -3.81 -5.04
CA VAL A 183 -6.63 -4.35 -4.76
C VAL A 183 -7.08 -3.88 -3.40
N TRP A 184 -8.35 -3.47 -3.28
CA TRP A 184 -8.91 -3.05 -2.01
C TRP A 184 -10.27 -3.67 -1.75
N GLY A 185 -10.77 -3.59 -0.51
CA GLY A 185 -12.08 -4.04 -0.10
C GLY A 185 -12.19 -4.24 1.41
N HIS A 186 -13.18 -5.02 1.81
CA HIS A 186 -13.41 -5.42 3.19
C HIS A 186 -13.45 -6.95 3.27
N SER A 187 -12.72 -7.54 4.21
CA SER A 187 -12.60 -9.01 4.28
C SER A 187 -13.93 -9.72 4.58
N TYR A 188 -14.81 -9.07 5.34
CA TYR A 188 -16.13 -9.62 5.67
C TYR A 188 -17.03 -9.82 4.44
N GLU A 189 -16.83 -9.05 3.36
CA GLU A 189 -17.60 -9.18 2.13
C GLU A 189 -17.47 -10.56 1.51
N PHE A 190 -16.31 -11.22 1.64
CA PHE A 190 -16.13 -12.60 1.16
C PHE A 190 -17.02 -13.61 1.89
N GLY A 191 -17.23 -13.40 3.20
CA GLY A 191 -18.14 -14.22 3.99
C GLY A 191 -19.60 -13.99 3.63
N GLU A 192 -19.99 -12.72 3.51
CA GLU A 192 -21.36 -12.32 3.17
C GLU A 192 -21.78 -12.76 1.76
N GLN A 193 -20.85 -12.69 0.81
CA GLN A 193 -21.11 -13.04 -0.60
C GLN A 193 -20.78 -14.51 -0.95
N GLY A 194 -20.16 -15.25 -0.05
CA GLY A 194 -19.75 -16.63 -0.28
C GLY A 194 -18.68 -16.78 -1.37
N ASN A 195 -17.85 -15.75 -1.63
CA ASN A 195 -16.96 -15.68 -2.80
C ASN A 195 -15.45 -15.78 -2.45
N TRP A 196 -15.08 -16.42 -1.35
CA TRP A 196 -13.68 -16.66 -0.98
C TRP A 196 -12.83 -17.27 -2.09
N ALA A 197 -13.45 -18.15 -2.92
CA ALA A 197 -12.77 -18.77 -4.06
C ALA A 197 -12.21 -17.75 -5.06
N LEU A 198 -12.84 -16.59 -5.21
CA LEU A 198 -12.36 -15.50 -6.05
C LEU A 198 -10.99 -15.00 -5.59
N MET A 199 -10.84 -14.76 -4.27
CA MET A 199 -9.58 -14.28 -3.71
C MET A 199 -8.51 -15.37 -3.69
N GLU A 200 -8.89 -16.62 -3.39
CA GLU A 200 -7.96 -17.76 -3.45
C GLU A 200 -7.41 -17.95 -4.86
N GLU A 201 -8.27 -17.86 -5.89
CA GLU A 201 -7.87 -17.95 -7.30
C GLU A 201 -6.97 -16.78 -7.71
N PHE A 202 -7.34 -15.56 -7.34
CA PHE A 202 -6.51 -14.38 -7.63
C PHE A 202 -5.12 -14.51 -7.02
N CYS A 203 -5.03 -14.83 -5.73
CA CYS A 203 -3.76 -14.97 -5.04
C CYS A 203 -2.91 -16.12 -5.60
N ALA A 204 -3.52 -17.25 -5.95
CA ALA A 204 -2.81 -18.36 -6.59
C ALA A 204 -2.23 -17.99 -7.97
N ARG A 205 -2.94 -17.17 -8.75
CA ARG A 205 -2.47 -16.70 -10.06
C ARG A 205 -1.39 -15.61 -9.96
N MET A 206 -1.46 -14.79 -8.91
CA MET A 206 -0.61 -13.62 -8.74
C MET A 206 0.62 -13.86 -7.87
N GLY A 207 0.57 -14.83 -6.95
CA GLY A 207 1.64 -15.12 -6.00
C GLY A 207 2.85 -15.80 -6.63
N GLY A 208 4.02 -15.71 -5.97
CA GLY A 208 5.24 -16.42 -6.32
C GLY A 208 5.89 -16.02 -7.65
N ARG A 209 5.57 -14.86 -8.22
CA ARG A 209 6.11 -14.40 -9.51
C ARG A 209 7.37 -13.57 -9.34
N ASP A 210 8.40 -13.91 -10.08
CA ASP A 210 9.71 -13.24 -10.01
C ASP A 210 9.67 -11.80 -10.57
N ASP A 211 8.71 -11.46 -11.43
CA ASP A 211 8.57 -10.16 -12.06
C ASP A 211 7.73 -9.16 -11.25
N ILE A 212 7.16 -9.57 -10.09
CA ILE A 212 6.31 -8.76 -9.22
C ILE A 212 6.98 -8.53 -7.86
N TRP A 213 7.01 -7.30 -7.40
CA TRP A 213 7.33 -6.93 -6.03
C TRP A 213 6.06 -6.91 -5.19
N TYR A 214 5.97 -7.80 -4.20
CA TYR A 214 4.86 -7.81 -3.24
C TYR A 214 5.22 -6.89 -2.09
N CYS A 215 4.42 -5.85 -1.89
CA CYS A 215 4.70 -4.82 -0.91
C CYS A 215 3.44 -4.37 -0.17
N THR A 216 3.63 -3.73 0.97
CA THR A 216 2.58 -2.97 1.64
C THR A 216 2.46 -1.58 1.02
N ASN A 217 1.40 -0.86 1.35
CA ASN A 217 1.20 0.50 0.83
C ASN A 217 2.33 1.44 1.26
N ILE A 218 2.74 1.36 2.53
CA ILE A 218 3.81 2.23 3.05
C ILE A 218 5.17 1.91 2.44
N GLU A 219 5.47 0.64 2.15
CA GLU A 219 6.70 0.26 1.47
C GLU A 219 6.77 0.84 0.05
N LEU A 220 5.63 0.84 -0.67
CA LEU A 220 5.57 1.47 -1.98
C LEU A 220 5.79 2.99 -1.88
N MET A 221 5.16 3.66 -0.92
CA MET A 221 5.36 5.10 -0.70
C MET A 221 6.81 5.42 -0.35
N ASP A 222 7.42 4.64 0.54
CA ASP A 222 8.83 4.79 0.91
C ASP A 222 9.75 4.58 -0.31
N CYS A 223 9.46 3.61 -1.17
CA CYS A 223 10.22 3.37 -2.39
C CYS A 223 10.10 4.54 -3.39
N MET A 224 8.91 5.10 -3.56
CA MET A 224 8.69 6.28 -4.40
C MET A 224 9.42 7.53 -3.86
N ASP A 225 9.45 7.71 -2.55
CA ASP A 225 10.20 8.80 -1.92
C ASP A 225 11.71 8.62 -2.09
N ASP A 226 12.21 7.38 -1.99
CA ASP A 226 13.63 7.08 -2.22
C ASP A 226 14.03 7.42 -3.66
N PHE A 227 13.20 7.14 -4.65
CA PHE A 227 13.46 7.54 -6.05
C PHE A 227 13.63 9.05 -6.21
N ARG A 228 12.76 9.84 -5.55
CA ARG A 228 12.79 11.31 -5.61
C ARG A 228 14.05 11.92 -4.98
N ARG A 229 14.70 11.21 -4.06
CA ARG A 229 15.92 11.66 -3.37
C ARG A 229 17.21 11.30 -4.09
N LEU A 230 17.16 10.37 -5.06
CA LEU A 230 18.36 10.03 -5.85
C LEU A 230 18.92 11.27 -6.55
N GLN A 231 20.23 11.43 -6.51
CA GLN A 231 20.94 12.57 -7.11
C GLN A 231 21.77 12.10 -8.29
N PHE A 232 21.38 12.51 -9.49
CA PHE A 232 22.03 12.10 -10.72
C PHE A 232 23.03 13.18 -11.20
N ALA A 233 24.14 12.74 -11.78
CA ALA A 233 24.99 13.62 -12.59
C ALA A 233 24.21 14.17 -13.78
N ALA A 234 24.56 15.37 -14.26
CA ALA A 234 23.87 16.02 -15.38
C ALA A 234 23.82 15.17 -16.68
N ASP A 235 24.77 14.26 -16.85
CA ASP A 235 24.88 13.35 -17.99
C ASP A 235 24.53 11.88 -17.65
N ASN A 236 24.00 11.65 -16.45
CA ASN A 236 23.65 10.34 -15.92
C ASN A 236 24.79 9.30 -15.91
N ARG A 237 26.06 9.74 -15.82
CA ARG A 237 27.21 8.80 -15.71
C ARG A 237 27.37 8.23 -14.31
N PHE A 238 26.83 8.87 -13.30
CA PHE A 238 26.81 8.35 -11.93
C PHE A 238 25.57 8.86 -11.17
N VAL A 239 25.23 8.18 -10.10
CA VAL A 239 24.13 8.50 -9.18
C VAL A 239 24.61 8.36 -7.76
N TYR A 240 24.18 9.26 -6.87
CA TYR A 240 24.31 9.14 -5.44
C TYR A 240 22.97 8.77 -4.81
N ASN A 241 22.96 7.75 -3.96
CA ASN A 241 21.80 7.32 -3.19
C ASN A 241 21.92 7.81 -1.74
N PRO A 242 21.26 8.90 -1.33
CA PRO A 242 21.30 9.42 0.04
C PRO A 242 20.38 8.66 1.01
N ASN A 243 19.66 7.66 0.52
CA ASN A 243 18.66 6.94 1.31
C ASN A 243 19.29 5.88 2.22
N ALA A 244 18.56 5.46 3.26
CA ALA A 244 18.94 4.35 4.12
C ALA A 244 18.70 2.96 3.49
N ARG A 245 18.04 2.91 2.34
CA ARG A 245 17.72 1.68 1.58
C ARG A 245 18.42 1.70 0.23
N ALA A 246 18.68 0.50 -0.31
CA ALA A 246 19.16 0.35 -1.67
C ALA A 246 18.06 0.74 -2.69
N CYS A 247 18.47 1.41 -3.78
CA CYS A 247 17.62 1.74 -4.91
C CYS A 247 18.04 0.92 -6.13
N TRP A 248 17.09 0.63 -6.99
CA TRP A 248 17.33 -0.15 -8.21
C TRP A 248 17.07 0.70 -9.45
N LEU A 249 17.96 0.61 -10.41
CA LEU A 249 17.92 1.38 -11.65
C LEU A 249 18.11 0.45 -12.84
N ARG A 250 17.52 0.80 -13.98
CA ARG A 250 17.82 0.22 -15.29
C ARG A 250 18.47 1.27 -16.17
N VAL A 251 19.63 0.94 -16.72
CA VAL A 251 20.44 1.84 -17.56
C VAL A 251 20.47 1.31 -18.99
N ASN A 252 20.04 2.12 -19.96
CA ASN A 252 20.09 1.82 -21.40
C ASN A 252 19.50 0.43 -21.78
N ASP A 253 18.35 0.07 -21.18
CA ASP A 253 17.68 -1.22 -21.38
C ASP A 253 18.50 -2.46 -20.92
N GLY A 254 19.63 -2.25 -20.22
CA GLY A 254 20.47 -3.29 -19.63
C GLY A 254 19.84 -3.96 -18.40
N GLU A 255 20.59 -4.84 -17.74
CA GLU A 255 20.17 -5.47 -16.50
C GLU A 255 20.04 -4.45 -15.37
N PRO A 256 19.14 -4.68 -14.40
CA PRO A 256 18.97 -3.79 -13.27
C PRO A 256 20.25 -3.65 -12.43
N VAL A 257 20.55 -2.44 -12.03
CA VAL A 257 21.70 -2.07 -11.20
C VAL A 257 21.20 -1.66 -9.82
N CYS A 258 21.75 -2.28 -8.77
CA CYS A 258 21.51 -1.89 -7.38
C CYS A 258 22.47 -0.78 -6.99
N VAL A 259 21.96 0.28 -6.36
CA VAL A 259 22.73 1.37 -5.75
C VAL A 259 22.51 1.30 -4.24
N ALA A 260 23.53 0.88 -3.50
CA ALA A 260 23.42 0.70 -2.05
C ALA A 260 23.14 2.02 -1.31
N ALA A 261 22.69 1.91 -0.05
CA ALA A 261 22.51 3.06 0.83
C ALA A 261 23.84 3.85 0.96
N GLY A 262 23.78 5.17 0.76
CA GLY A 262 24.97 6.05 0.83
C GLY A 262 25.98 5.89 -0.32
N GLU A 263 25.70 5.04 -1.32
CA GLU A 263 26.63 4.77 -2.43
C GLU A 263 26.56 5.87 -3.50
N THR A 264 27.74 6.25 -4.02
CA THR A 264 27.87 6.92 -5.32
C THR A 264 28.29 5.86 -6.34
N LYS A 265 27.41 5.54 -7.28
CA LYS A 265 27.64 4.49 -8.27
C LYS A 265 27.80 5.04 -9.68
N ARG A 266 28.79 4.54 -10.41
CA ARG A 266 28.94 4.79 -11.85
C ARG A 266 27.92 3.95 -12.63
N LEU A 267 27.24 4.60 -13.59
CA LEU A 267 26.19 3.99 -14.43
C LEU A 267 26.71 3.71 -15.85
#